data_59e19a9d2809a09b4be0219cb778cb05
#
_entry.id   59e19a9d2809a09b4be0219cb778cb05
#
_cell.length_a   1.000
_cell.length_b   1.000
_cell.length_c   1.000
_cell.angle_alpha   90.00
_cell.angle_beta   90.00
_cell.angle_gamma   90.00
#
_symmetry.space_group_name_H-M   'P 1'
#
loop_
_entity.id
_entity.type
_entity.pdbx_description
1 polymer ?
#
loop_
_entity_poly.entity_id
_entity_poly.type
_entity_poly.pdbx_seq_one_letter_code
_entity_poly.pdbx_strand_id
1 'polypeptide(L)'
;FVYMMIGVPTETKKEMLQSVELINKIKPDHVNYSICSPFPKTYLYEQALTEAQVKDDYWQSFAENPDSSFKIKTLNKDFDEVELRRLQDFAMRRFYMSPRLIFREIRRTSGFKQLLTKAKLGSRLLFPRIFY
;
A
#
# COMPACT_ATOMS: atom_id res chain seq x y z
N PHE A 1 -8.79 -7.77 -10.70
CA PHE A 1 -8.13 -7.24 -9.49
C PHE A 1 -6.75 -7.86 -9.34
N VAL A 2 -5.75 -7.05 -9.03
CA VAL A 2 -4.43 -7.51 -8.62
C VAL A 2 -4.10 -6.91 -7.25
N TYR A 3 -3.62 -7.77 -6.36
CA TYR A 3 -3.09 -7.38 -5.06
C TYR A 3 -1.58 -7.53 -5.10
N MET A 4 -0.88 -6.47 -4.77
CA MET A 4 0.58 -6.42 -4.69
C MET A 4 1.00 -6.13 -3.26
N MET A 5 2.09 -6.74 -2.85
CA MET A 5 2.72 -6.46 -1.56
C MET A 5 4.09 -5.84 -1.82
N ILE A 6 4.47 -4.85 -1.04
CA ILE A 6 5.75 -4.16 -1.09
C ILE A 6 6.37 -4.10 0.31
N GLY A 7 7.68 -3.95 0.38
CA GLY A 7 8.39 -3.88 1.66
C GLY A 7 8.53 -5.24 2.34
N VAL A 8 8.56 -6.32 1.58
CA VAL A 8 8.90 -7.65 2.10
C VAL A 8 10.31 -7.59 2.67
N PRO A 9 10.64 -8.32 3.77
CA PRO A 9 12.01 -8.43 4.26
C PRO A 9 12.96 -8.76 3.11
N THR A 10 14.09 -8.10 3.03
CA THR A 10 15.09 -8.24 1.96
C THR A 10 14.74 -7.66 0.58
N GLU A 11 13.49 -7.19 0.37
CA GLU A 11 13.11 -6.57 -0.89
C GLU A 11 13.78 -5.21 -1.06
N THR A 12 14.46 -5.01 -2.16
CA THR A 12 15.15 -3.77 -2.51
C THR A 12 14.19 -2.78 -3.18
N LYS A 13 14.53 -1.50 -3.15
CA LYS A 13 13.76 -0.47 -3.87
C LYS A 13 13.63 -0.77 -5.37
N LYS A 14 14.66 -1.35 -5.97
CA LYS A 14 14.66 -1.73 -7.39
C LYS A 14 13.59 -2.79 -7.67
N GLU A 15 13.50 -3.80 -6.83
CA GLU A 15 12.51 -4.89 -6.96
C GLU A 15 11.08 -4.37 -6.75
N MET A 16 10.86 -3.51 -5.74
CA MET A 16 9.57 -2.86 -5.54
C MET A 16 9.15 -2.03 -6.76
N LEU A 17 10.08 -1.29 -7.38
CA LEU A 17 9.80 -0.53 -8.61
C LEU A 17 9.55 -1.45 -9.81
N GLN A 18 10.24 -2.58 -9.93
CA GLN A 18 9.97 -3.59 -10.96
C GLN A 18 8.56 -4.17 -10.81
N SER A 19 8.10 -4.40 -9.59
CA SER A 19 6.73 -4.82 -9.31
C SER A 19 5.70 -3.78 -9.77
N VAL A 20 5.98 -2.49 -9.59
CA VAL A 20 5.14 -1.39 -10.10
C VAL A 20 5.12 -1.38 -11.64
N GLU A 21 6.28 -1.59 -12.28
CA GLU A 21 6.37 -1.66 -13.74
C GLU A 21 5.64 -2.89 -14.31
N LEU A 22 5.72 -4.02 -13.64
CA LEU A 22 5.00 -5.23 -14.01
C LEU A 22 3.49 -4.98 -14.08
N ILE A 23 2.93 -4.30 -13.09
CA ILE A 23 1.51 -3.94 -13.09
C ILE A 23 1.14 -3.04 -14.27
N ASN A 24 2.00 -2.11 -14.65
CA ASN A 24 1.79 -1.26 -15.82
C ASN A 24 1.82 -2.08 -17.15
N LYS A 25 2.57 -3.18 -17.20
CA LYS A 25 2.61 -4.11 -18.34
C LYS A 25 1.37 -5.01 -18.39
N ILE A 26 0.97 -5.57 -17.25
CA ILE A 26 -0.23 -6.44 -17.13
C ILE A 26 -1.50 -5.66 -17.41
N LYS A 27 -1.54 -4.38 -17.04
CA LYS A 27 -2.67 -3.47 -17.28
C LYS A 27 -4.01 -3.98 -16.68
N PRO A 28 -4.06 -4.37 -15.41
CA PRO A 28 -5.30 -4.81 -14.78
C PRO A 28 -6.33 -3.68 -14.72
N ASP A 29 -7.56 -4.01 -14.35
CA ASP A 29 -8.61 -3.01 -14.12
C ASP A 29 -8.42 -2.29 -12.79
N HIS A 30 -7.98 -3.02 -11.77
CA HIS A 30 -7.75 -2.50 -10.42
C HIS A 30 -6.51 -3.13 -9.81
N VAL A 31 -5.79 -2.33 -9.05
CA VAL A 31 -4.65 -2.77 -8.24
C VAL A 31 -4.77 -2.23 -6.82
N ASN A 32 -4.34 -3.02 -5.87
CA ASN A 32 -4.09 -2.58 -4.50
C ASN A 32 -2.66 -2.92 -4.12
N TYR A 33 -1.94 -1.94 -3.57
CA TYR A 33 -0.61 -2.14 -3.01
C TYR A 33 -0.71 -2.11 -1.48
N SER A 34 -0.27 -3.18 -0.84
CA SER A 34 -0.20 -3.30 0.62
C SER A 34 1.24 -3.32 1.07
N ILE A 35 1.53 -2.68 2.19
CA ILE A 35 2.84 -2.80 2.84
C ILE A 35 2.88 -4.13 3.58
N CYS A 36 3.98 -4.87 3.41
CA CYS A 36 4.20 -6.12 4.12
C CYS A 36 4.29 -5.87 5.62
N SER A 37 3.42 -6.50 6.36
CA SER A 37 3.33 -6.36 7.81
C SER A 37 3.21 -7.72 8.48
N PRO A 38 3.87 -7.95 9.61
CA PRO A 38 3.79 -9.21 10.30
C PRO A 38 2.48 -9.32 11.08
N PHE A 39 1.69 -10.34 10.79
CA PHE A 39 0.47 -10.66 11.51
C PHE A 39 0.66 -11.86 12.43
N PRO A 40 -0.01 -11.92 13.60
CA PRO A 40 0.08 -13.00 14.54
C PRO A 40 -0.11 -14.37 13.88
N LYS A 41 0.62 -15.38 14.36
CA LYS A 41 0.58 -16.77 13.86
C LYS A 41 1.00 -16.94 12.39
N THR A 42 1.68 -15.95 11.80
CA THR A 42 2.34 -16.13 10.53
C THR A 42 3.83 -16.42 10.74
N TYR A 43 4.41 -17.21 9.83
CA TYR A 43 5.86 -17.48 9.86
C TYR A 43 6.69 -16.20 9.95
N LEU A 44 6.30 -15.19 9.21
CA LEU A 44 6.96 -13.89 9.20
C LEU A 44 6.93 -13.20 10.57
N TYR A 45 5.84 -13.34 11.31
CA TYR A 45 5.71 -12.78 12.64
C TYR A 45 6.56 -13.54 13.66
N GLU A 46 6.55 -14.86 13.61
CA GLU A 46 7.35 -15.72 14.47
C GLU A 46 8.86 -15.49 14.24
N GLN A 47 9.27 -15.35 12.97
CA GLN A 47 10.63 -15.00 12.62
C GLN A 47 11.01 -13.63 13.18
N ALA A 48 10.14 -12.61 13.06
CA ALA A 48 10.38 -11.28 13.57
C ALA A 48 10.56 -11.24 15.10
N LEU A 49 9.81 -12.04 15.83
CA LEU A 49 9.98 -12.20 17.28
C LEU A 49 11.31 -12.91 17.61
N THR A 50 11.64 -13.97 16.91
CA THR A 50 12.87 -14.75 17.12
C THR A 50 14.14 -13.93 16.83
N GLU A 51 14.11 -13.14 15.77
CA GLU A 51 15.22 -12.26 15.38
C GLU A 51 15.27 -10.94 16.16
N ALA A 52 14.42 -10.77 17.17
CA ALA A 52 14.28 -9.55 17.96
C ALA A 52 14.06 -8.27 17.14
N GLN A 53 13.50 -8.41 15.93
CA GLN A 53 13.09 -7.28 15.11
C GLN A 53 11.86 -6.59 15.71
N VAL A 54 11.08 -7.36 16.48
CA VAL A 54 9.97 -6.88 17.28
C VAL A 54 10.24 -7.31 18.72
N LYS A 55 10.43 -6.35 19.63
CA LYS A 55 10.86 -6.64 21.01
C LYS A 55 9.82 -7.34 21.87
N ASP A 56 8.55 -7.06 21.62
CA ASP A 56 7.42 -7.58 22.39
C ASP A 56 6.32 -8.03 21.44
N ASP A 57 5.44 -8.91 21.90
CA ASP A 57 4.21 -9.24 21.18
C ASP A 57 3.25 -8.04 21.21
N TYR A 58 3.55 -7.04 20.37
CA TYR A 58 2.80 -5.81 20.29
C TYR A 58 1.33 -6.03 19.86
N TRP A 59 1.04 -7.12 19.15
CA TRP A 59 -0.33 -7.50 18.81
C TRP A 59 -1.08 -7.99 20.03
N GLN A 60 -0.43 -8.78 20.92
CA GLN A 60 -1.03 -9.19 22.17
C GLN A 60 -1.30 -7.98 23.06
N SER A 61 -0.33 -7.09 23.20
CA SER A 61 -0.49 -5.85 23.96
C SER A 61 -1.65 -5.01 23.43
N PHE A 62 -1.80 -4.91 22.10
CA PHE A 62 -2.93 -4.21 21.50
C PHE A 62 -4.27 -4.92 21.75
N ALA A 63 -4.30 -6.26 21.70
CA ALA A 63 -5.52 -7.02 21.98
C ALA A 63 -5.98 -6.90 23.43
N GLU A 64 -5.04 -6.79 24.37
CA GLU A 64 -5.32 -6.59 25.80
C GLU A 64 -5.75 -5.17 26.11
N ASN A 65 -5.16 -4.16 25.46
CA ASN A 65 -5.47 -2.75 25.65
C ASN A 65 -5.46 -2.01 24.31
N PRO A 66 -6.58 -2.03 23.54
CA PRO A 66 -6.66 -1.35 22.25
C PRO A 66 -6.44 0.16 22.38
N ASP A 67 -5.45 0.67 21.64
CA ASP A 67 -5.13 2.09 21.58
C ASP A 67 -5.12 2.60 20.14
N SER A 68 -5.65 3.79 19.94
CA SER A 68 -5.66 4.47 18.63
C SER A 68 -4.27 4.86 18.11
N SER A 69 -3.26 4.89 18.99
CA SER A 69 -1.85 5.11 18.62
C SER A 69 -1.15 3.85 18.09
N PHE A 70 -1.83 2.70 18.07
CA PHE A 70 -1.26 1.44 17.59
C PHE A 70 -0.80 1.55 16.13
N LYS A 71 0.46 1.18 15.92
CA LYS A 71 1.06 1.15 14.57
C LYS A 71 1.56 -0.24 14.25
N ILE A 72 1.15 -0.74 13.10
CA ILE A 72 1.63 -2.01 12.57
C ILE A 72 3.07 -1.79 12.09
N LYS A 73 3.98 -2.61 12.60
CA LYS A 73 5.40 -2.53 12.26
C LYS A 73 5.68 -3.12 10.88
N THR A 74 6.68 -2.58 10.22
CA THR A 74 7.24 -3.14 8.99
C THR A 74 8.51 -3.91 9.30
N LEU A 75 8.85 -4.91 8.51
CA LEU A 75 10.02 -5.78 8.73
C LEU A 75 11.15 -5.55 7.72
N ASN A 76 10.97 -4.68 6.76
CA ASN A 76 12.05 -4.31 5.87
C ASN A 76 13.06 -3.44 6.63
N LYS A 77 14.34 -3.87 6.66
CA LYS A 77 15.40 -3.19 7.44
C LYS A 77 15.94 -1.95 6.74
N ASP A 78 15.76 -1.87 5.42
CA ASP A 78 16.33 -0.80 4.58
C ASP A 78 15.38 0.37 4.40
N PHE A 79 14.09 0.20 4.75
CA PHE A 79 13.05 1.21 4.56
C PHE A 79 12.21 1.38 5.80
N ASP A 80 12.01 2.63 6.19
CA ASP A 80 11.07 2.98 7.24
C ASP A 80 9.61 2.98 6.73
N GLU A 81 8.66 3.08 7.65
CA GLU A 81 7.24 3.11 7.34
C GLU A 81 6.87 4.29 6.41
N VAL A 82 7.52 5.44 6.60
CA VAL A 82 7.24 6.65 5.82
C VAL A 82 7.69 6.47 4.38
N GLU A 83 8.85 5.87 4.18
CA GLU A 83 9.38 5.56 2.84
C GLU A 83 8.53 4.54 2.10
N LEU A 84 8.11 3.47 2.79
CA LEU A 84 7.21 2.46 2.20
C LEU A 84 5.84 3.05 1.85
N ARG A 85 5.28 3.92 2.69
CA ARG A 85 4.04 4.64 2.39
C ARG A 85 4.20 5.56 1.18
N ARG A 86 5.30 6.29 1.07
CA ARG A 86 5.60 7.13 -0.11
C ARG A 86 5.68 6.29 -1.39
N LEU A 87 6.30 5.12 -1.31
CA LEU A 87 6.39 4.20 -2.45
C LEU A 87 5.02 3.61 -2.82
N GLN A 88 4.22 3.24 -1.82
CA GLN A 88 2.84 2.80 -2.02
C GLN A 88 2.01 3.88 -2.72
N ASP A 89 2.07 5.12 -2.23
CA ASP A 89 1.38 6.26 -2.84
C ASP A 89 1.85 6.52 -4.27
N PHE A 90 3.15 6.45 -4.50
CA PHE A 90 3.73 6.57 -5.84
C PHE A 90 3.19 5.48 -6.77
N ALA A 91 3.18 4.22 -6.33
CA ALA A 91 2.69 3.09 -7.10
C ALA A 91 1.20 3.25 -7.45
N MET A 92 0.38 3.62 -6.46
CA MET A 92 -1.05 3.87 -6.63
C MET A 92 -1.30 5.01 -7.63
N ARG A 93 -0.60 6.14 -7.47
CA ARG A 93 -0.73 7.29 -8.40
C ARG A 93 -0.30 6.92 -9.80
N ARG A 94 0.86 6.27 -9.96
CA ARG A 94 1.37 5.84 -11.27
C ARG A 94 0.39 4.97 -12.02
N PHE A 95 -0.33 4.10 -11.32
CA PHE A 95 -1.36 3.26 -11.90
C PHE A 95 -2.65 4.05 -12.21
N TYR A 96 -3.29 4.63 -11.19
CA TYR A 96 -4.61 5.24 -11.33
C TYR A 96 -4.63 6.55 -12.11
N MET A 97 -3.50 7.28 -12.14
CA MET A 97 -3.35 8.51 -12.94
C MET A 97 -2.85 8.24 -14.37
N SER A 98 -2.73 6.95 -14.77
CA SER A 98 -2.34 6.63 -16.13
C SER A 98 -3.38 7.14 -17.14
N PRO A 99 -2.96 7.78 -18.27
CA PRO A 99 -3.89 8.31 -19.28
C PRO A 99 -4.90 7.27 -19.78
N ARG A 100 -4.44 6.03 -19.89
CA ARG A 100 -5.29 4.90 -20.29
C ARG A 100 -6.47 4.69 -19.34
N LEU A 101 -6.22 4.67 -18.02
CA LEU A 101 -7.29 4.46 -17.04
C LEU A 101 -8.22 5.66 -16.97
N ILE A 102 -7.67 6.86 -16.99
CA ILE A 102 -8.47 8.11 -17.01
C ILE A 102 -9.40 8.11 -18.24
N PHE A 103 -8.86 7.83 -19.43
CA PHE A 103 -9.64 7.79 -20.66
C PHE A 103 -10.71 6.69 -20.62
N ARG A 104 -10.38 5.50 -20.11
CA ARG A 104 -11.34 4.41 -19.92
C ARG A 104 -12.48 4.80 -18.98
N GLU A 105 -12.16 5.45 -17.87
CA GLU A 105 -13.16 5.89 -16.90
C GLU A 105 -14.07 7.00 -17.46
N ILE A 106 -13.53 7.92 -18.23
CA ILE A 106 -14.31 8.94 -18.93
C ILE A 106 -15.31 8.28 -19.89
N ARG A 107 -14.84 7.32 -20.70
CA ARG A 107 -15.72 6.62 -21.67
C ARG A 107 -16.79 5.76 -21.02
N ARG A 108 -16.54 5.22 -19.83
CA ARG A 108 -17.51 4.38 -19.07
C ARG A 108 -18.49 5.21 -18.25
N THR A 109 -18.26 6.50 -18.12
CA THR A 109 -19.08 7.36 -17.26
C THR A 109 -20.19 8.00 -18.06
N SER A 110 -21.43 7.56 -17.80
CA SER A 110 -22.65 8.10 -18.43
C SER A 110 -23.26 9.18 -17.53
N GLY A 111 -22.69 10.38 -17.49
CA GLY A 111 -23.29 11.49 -16.78
C GLY A 111 -22.29 12.41 -16.05
N PHE A 112 -22.53 13.70 -16.16
CA PHE A 112 -21.67 14.75 -15.63
C PHE A 112 -21.51 14.67 -14.09
N LYS A 113 -22.57 14.32 -13.35
CA LYS A 113 -22.50 14.16 -11.87
C LYS A 113 -21.56 13.04 -11.46
N GLN A 114 -21.59 11.91 -12.17
CA GLN A 114 -20.68 10.78 -11.89
C GLN A 114 -19.24 11.14 -12.22
N LEU A 115 -19.00 11.89 -13.30
CA LEU A 115 -17.67 12.35 -13.67
C LEU A 115 -17.08 13.27 -12.60
N LEU A 116 -17.88 14.23 -12.09
CA LEU A 116 -17.45 15.10 -10.99
C LEU A 116 -17.13 14.34 -9.70
N THR A 117 -17.95 13.34 -9.35
CA THR A 117 -17.69 12.49 -8.17
C THR A 117 -16.39 11.71 -8.31
N LYS A 118 -16.15 11.11 -9.49
CA LYS A 118 -14.90 10.38 -9.79
C LYS A 118 -13.69 11.31 -9.81
N ALA A 119 -13.82 12.51 -10.37
CA ALA A 119 -12.77 13.53 -10.36
C ALA A 119 -12.42 13.97 -8.93
N LYS A 120 -13.43 14.16 -8.06
CA LYS A 120 -13.23 14.46 -6.63
C LYS A 120 -12.57 13.31 -5.87
N LEU A 121 -12.90 12.06 -6.18
CA LEU A 121 -12.22 10.89 -5.60
C LEU A 121 -10.78 10.79 -6.12
N GLY A 122 -10.55 11.00 -7.41
CA GLY A 122 -9.21 11.02 -8.01
C GLY A 122 -8.32 12.13 -7.44
N SER A 123 -8.88 13.31 -7.15
CA SER A 123 -8.11 14.40 -6.52
C SER A 123 -7.59 14.06 -5.13
N ARG A 124 -8.29 13.18 -4.38
CA ARG A 124 -7.81 12.70 -3.08
C ARG A 124 -6.57 11.81 -3.19
N LEU A 125 -6.37 11.14 -4.33
CA LEU A 125 -5.14 10.39 -4.62
C LEU A 125 -3.97 11.32 -4.96
N LEU A 126 -4.26 12.51 -5.52
CA LEU A 126 -3.23 13.53 -5.80
C LEU A 126 -2.75 14.24 -4.54
N PHE A 127 -3.66 14.46 -3.60
CA PHE A 127 -3.39 15.11 -2.32
C PHE A 127 -3.79 14.17 -1.19
N PRO A 128 -2.98 13.14 -0.91
CA PRO A 128 -3.20 12.35 0.30
C PRO A 128 -3.11 13.34 1.46
N ARG A 129 -4.23 13.57 2.13
CA ARG A 129 -4.18 14.23 3.42
C ARG A 129 -3.29 13.37 4.28
N ILE A 130 -2.19 13.93 4.74
CA ILE A 130 -1.36 13.42 5.82
C ILE A 130 -2.25 13.49 7.07
N PHE A 131 -3.09 12.48 7.21
CA PHE A 131 -3.84 12.23 8.44
C PHE A 131 -3.27 10.93 9.00
N TYR A 132 -2.25 11.10 9.78
CA TYR A 132 -1.92 10.23 10.91
C TYR A 132 -1.11 11.07 11.90
#